data_4ed96c267ca7b17b7e30a56abf84e8c3
#
_entry.id   4ed96c267ca7b17b7e30a56abf84e8c3
#
_cell.length_a   1.000
_cell.length_b   1.000
_cell.length_c   1.000
_cell.angle_alpha   90.00
_cell.angle_beta   90.00
_cell.angle_gamma   90.00
#
_symmetry.space_group_name_H-M   'P 1'
#
loop_
_entity.id
_entity.type
_entity.pdbx_description
1 polymer ?
#
loop_
_entity_poly.entity_id
_entity_poly.type
_entity_poly.pdbx_seq_one_letter_code
_entity_poly.pdbx_strand_id
1 'polypeptide(L)'
;MSEMAKGTFEVKATPVAPDAGDDSGIGRLTLEKKFSGDLEGTSRGQMLGFRSAKEGSGGYVAQEKVTAKLGGRSGSFVLQHTGTMRGTAPDMSVAVVPDSGTGELTGISGTMTIIIAGGKHSYEFAYKIG
;
A
#
# COMPACT_ATOMS: atom_id res chain seq x y z
N MET A 1 4.90 19.11 12.52
CA MET A 1 4.47 19.56 11.19
C MET A 1 4.45 18.39 10.24
N SER A 2 3.41 18.32 9.43
CA SER A 2 3.35 17.29 8.40
C SER A 2 4.00 17.79 7.12
N GLU A 3 4.57 16.84 6.38
CA GLU A 3 5.17 17.10 5.08
C GLU A 3 4.42 16.27 4.04
N MET A 4 4.53 16.68 2.79
CA MET A 4 3.88 15.99 1.69
C MET A 4 4.93 15.47 0.72
N ALA A 5 4.93 14.15 0.49
CA ALA A 5 5.76 13.51 -0.50
C ALA A 5 4.89 13.08 -1.68
N LYS A 6 5.37 13.31 -2.89
CA LYS A 6 4.64 12.98 -4.12
C LYS A 6 5.53 12.25 -5.09
N GLY A 7 4.93 11.38 -5.88
CA GLY A 7 5.64 10.65 -6.91
C GLY A 7 4.78 9.57 -7.53
N THR A 8 5.45 8.61 -8.14
CA THR A 8 4.82 7.50 -8.85
C THR A 8 5.32 6.17 -8.31
N PHE A 9 4.61 5.11 -8.63
CA PHE A 9 5.11 3.77 -8.31
C PHE A 9 4.67 2.76 -9.34
N GLU A 10 5.44 1.67 -9.40
CA GLU A 10 5.09 0.49 -10.19
C GLU A 10 4.78 -0.63 -9.21
N VAL A 11 3.81 -1.46 -9.55
CA VAL A 11 3.41 -2.57 -8.69
C VAL A 11 3.39 -3.86 -9.49
N LYS A 12 3.90 -4.92 -8.86
CA LYS A 12 3.76 -6.28 -9.36
C LYS A 12 3.00 -7.07 -8.30
N ALA A 13 1.83 -7.56 -8.68
CA ALA A 13 1.00 -8.39 -7.82
C ALA A 13 1.00 -9.80 -8.38
N THR A 14 1.37 -10.77 -7.55
CA THR A 14 1.49 -12.16 -7.98
C THR A 14 0.54 -13.03 -7.15
N PRO A 15 -0.44 -13.69 -7.80
CA PRO A 15 -1.34 -14.58 -7.08
C PRO A 15 -0.61 -15.75 -6.44
N VAL A 16 -1.07 -16.12 -5.25
CA VAL A 16 -0.59 -17.30 -4.52
C VAL A 16 -1.70 -18.33 -4.54
N ALA A 17 -1.37 -19.58 -4.87
CA ALA A 17 -2.35 -20.63 -4.90
C ALA A 17 -2.99 -20.82 -3.52
N PRO A 18 -4.32 -21.06 -3.45
CA PRO A 18 -4.99 -21.28 -2.17
C PRO A 18 -4.52 -22.58 -1.53
N ASP A 19 -4.64 -22.63 -0.20
CA ASP A 19 -4.36 -23.86 0.54
C ASP A 19 -5.36 -24.94 0.15
N ALA A 20 -4.95 -26.19 0.29
CA ALA A 20 -5.80 -27.33 -0.04
C ALA A 20 -7.10 -27.27 0.78
N GLY A 21 -8.25 -27.34 0.08
CA GLY A 21 -9.57 -27.31 0.73
C GLY A 21 -10.08 -25.91 1.07
N ASP A 22 -9.34 -24.86 0.73
CA ASP A 22 -9.83 -23.51 0.96
C ASP A 22 -10.87 -23.15 -0.10
N ASP A 23 -12.10 -22.96 0.35
CA ASP A 23 -13.24 -22.55 -0.48
C ASP A 23 -13.79 -21.19 -0.08
N SER A 24 -13.02 -20.41 0.68
CA SER A 24 -13.47 -19.12 1.20
C SER A 24 -13.72 -18.09 0.10
N GLY A 25 -13.09 -18.23 -1.06
CA GLY A 25 -13.11 -17.21 -2.10
C GLY A 25 -12.16 -16.04 -1.82
N ILE A 26 -11.41 -16.08 -0.73
CA ILE A 26 -10.43 -15.06 -0.40
C ILE A 26 -9.10 -15.42 -1.05
N GLY A 27 -8.64 -14.55 -1.95
CA GLY A 27 -7.37 -14.75 -2.65
C GLY A 27 -6.24 -14.04 -1.96
N ARG A 28 -5.03 -14.59 -2.08
CA ARG A 28 -3.82 -13.97 -1.57
C ARG A 28 -2.89 -13.64 -2.73
N LEU A 29 -2.27 -12.46 -2.64
CA LEU A 29 -1.28 -12.03 -3.61
C LEU A 29 -0.05 -11.52 -2.87
N THR A 30 1.12 -11.74 -3.45
CA THR A 30 2.31 -11.04 -3.01
C THR A 30 2.42 -9.73 -3.78
N LEU A 31 2.91 -8.70 -3.11
CA LEU A 31 3.07 -7.37 -3.70
C LEU A 31 4.53 -6.97 -3.69
N GLU A 32 4.99 -6.41 -4.80
CA GLU A 32 6.28 -5.76 -4.90
C GLU A 32 6.06 -4.43 -5.58
N LYS A 33 6.59 -3.35 -4.99
CA LYS A 33 6.47 -2.01 -5.55
C LYS A 33 7.82 -1.35 -5.67
N LYS A 34 7.93 -0.46 -6.64
CA LYS A 34 9.05 0.44 -6.78
C LYS A 34 8.52 1.86 -6.78
N PHE A 35 8.91 2.63 -5.78
CA PHE A 35 8.50 4.03 -5.64
C PHE A 35 9.56 4.95 -6.22
N SER A 36 9.09 6.02 -6.85
CA SER A 36 9.95 7.07 -7.41
C SER A 36 9.40 8.42 -7.00
N GLY A 37 10.26 9.43 -6.96
CA GLY A 37 9.89 10.77 -6.54
C GLY A 37 10.41 11.06 -5.14
N ASP A 38 9.60 11.75 -4.34
CA ASP A 38 9.99 12.15 -2.98
C ASP A 38 10.19 10.96 -2.05
N LEU A 39 9.47 9.87 -2.30
CA LEU A 39 9.70 8.57 -1.66
C LEU A 39 10.37 7.67 -2.70
N GLU A 40 11.61 7.30 -2.46
CA GLU A 40 12.38 6.50 -3.42
C GLU A 40 12.81 5.21 -2.76
N GLY A 41 12.35 4.10 -3.30
CA GLY A 41 12.68 2.79 -2.74
C GLY A 41 11.75 1.71 -3.21
N THR A 42 11.68 0.63 -2.44
CA THR A 42 10.91 -0.55 -2.80
C THR A 42 10.04 -0.99 -1.63
N SER A 43 9.02 -1.78 -1.92
CA SER A 43 8.25 -2.43 -0.87
C SER A 43 7.98 -3.88 -1.21
N ARG A 44 7.73 -4.65 -0.16
CA ARG A 44 7.25 -6.03 -0.25
C ARG A 44 6.10 -6.21 0.72
N GLY A 45 5.07 -6.89 0.25
CA GLY A 45 3.90 -7.10 1.10
C GLY A 45 3.01 -8.20 0.59
N GLN A 46 1.87 -8.32 1.24
CA GLN A 46 0.86 -9.30 0.92
C GLN A 46 -0.52 -8.67 0.99
N MET A 47 -1.40 -9.17 0.15
CA MET A 47 -2.78 -8.71 0.06
C MET A 47 -3.72 -9.90 0.13
N LEU A 48 -4.82 -9.72 0.86
CA LEU A 48 -5.96 -10.62 0.85
C LEU A 48 -7.12 -9.89 0.22
N GLY A 49 -7.77 -10.50 -0.76
CA GLY A 49 -8.85 -9.86 -1.49
C GLY A 49 -10.01 -10.81 -1.75
N PHE A 50 -11.18 -10.22 -1.83
CA PHE A 50 -12.41 -10.94 -2.12
C PHE A 50 -13.23 -10.15 -3.14
N ARG A 51 -13.69 -10.84 -4.17
CA ARG A 51 -14.66 -10.28 -5.12
C ARG A 51 -16.00 -10.97 -4.91
N SER A 52 -17.05 -10.17 -4.75
CA SER A 52 -18.39 -10.73 -4.60
C SER A 52 -18.93 -11.20 -5.96
N ALA A 53 -20.03 -11.93 -5.93
CA ALA A 53 -20.72 -12.35 -7.16
C ALA A 53 -21.30 -11.16 -7.92
N LYS A 54 -21.48 -10.01 -7.25
CA LYS A 54 -21.95 -8.81 -7.90
C LYS A 54 -20.76 -8.06 -8.50
N GLU A 55 -20.81 -7.85 -9.81
CA GLU A 55 -19.75 -7.17 -10.51
C GLU A 55 -19.44 -5.79 -9.91
N GLY A 56 -18.16 -5.49 -9.74
CA GLY A 56 -17.70 -4.23 -9.20
C GLY A 56 -17.74 -4.14 -7.67
N SER A 57 -18.11 -5.23 -6.98
CA SER A 57 -18.13 -5.24 -5.51
C SER A 57 -17.06 -6.17 -4.97
N GLY A 58 -16.32 -5.70 -3.97
CA GLY A 58 -15.27 -6.49 -3.35
C GLY A 58 -14.56 -5.71 -2.26
N GLY A 59 -13.57 -6.34 -1.67
CA GLY A 59 -12.75 -5.70 -0.64
C GLY A 59 -11.39 -6.35 -0.53
N TYR A 60 -10.43 -5.62 0.05
CA TYR A 60 -9.11 -6.16 0.29
C TYR A 60 -8.47 -5.53 1.51
N VAL A 61 -7.49 -6.23 2.06
CA VAL A 61 -6.57 -5.71 3.08
C VAL A 61 -5.16 -6.06 2.65
N ALA A 62 -4.20 -5.21 2.99
CA ALA A 62 -2.81 -5.46 2.65
C ALA A 62 -1.88 -4.80 3.64
N GLN A 63 -0.68 -5.34 3.74
CA GLN A 63 0.43 -4.69 4.43
C GLN A 63 1.66 -4.82 3.57
N GLU A 64 2.46 -3.75 3.53
CA GLU A 64 3.71 -3.74 2.79
C GLU A 64 4.80 -3.04 3.60
N LYS A 65 5.97 -3.64 3.61
CA LYS A 65 7.15 -3.02 4.23
C LYS A 65 7.88 -2.23 3.16
N VAL A 66 7.96 -0.92 3.38
CA VAL A 66 8.66 0.01 2.49
C VAL A 66 10.06 0.23 3.02
N THR A 67 11.07 0.03 2.17
CA THR A 67 12.46 0.35 2.47
C THR A 67 12.87 1.42 1.49
N ALA A 68 13.14 2.62 2.00
CA ALA A 68 13.21 3.77 1.11
C ALA A 68 13.96 4.94 1.72
N LYS A 69 14.21 5.92 0.85
CA LYS A 69 14.69 7.24 1.22
C LYS A 69 13.54 8.22 1.07
N LEU A 70 13.27 8.96 2.12
CA LEU A 70 12.16 9.91 2.18
C LEU A 70 12.66 11.23 2.76
N GLY A 71 12.65 12.29 1.94
CA GLY A 71 13.11 13.60 2.38
C GLY A 71 14.57 13.59 2.85
N GLY A 72 15.44 12.80 2.23
CA GLY A 72 16.84 12.67 2.61
C GLY A 72 17.11 11.71 3.76
N ARG A 73 16.09 11.07 4.31
CA ARG A 73 16.21 10.13 5.42
C ARG A 73 15.98 8.70 4.94
N SER A 74 16.82 7.79 5.39
CA SER A 74 16.75 6.38 4.98
C SER A 74 16.24 5.50 6.12
N GLY A 75 15.40 4.56 5.77
CA GLY A 75 14.86 3.61 6.73
C GLY A 75 13.75 2.78 6.13
N SER A 76 12.93 2.23 6.98
CA SER A 76 11.78 1.43 6.55
C SER A 76 10.57 1.70 7.43
N PHE A 77 9.41 1.38 6.92
CA PHE A 77 8.15 1.45 7.66
C PHE A 77 7.13 0.55 6.97
N VAL A 78 6.03 0.28 7.67
CA VAL A 78 4.98 -0.57 7.13
C VAL A 78 3.75 0.27 6.83
N LEU A 79 3.19 0.10 5.64
CA LEU A 79 1.91 0.69 5.25
C LEU A 79 0.83 -0.39 5.34
N GLN A 80 -0.32 -0.01 5.86
CA GLN A 80 -1.49 -0.88 5.91
C GLN A 80 -2.59 -0.30 5.03
N HIS A 81 -3.11 -1.13 4.14
CA HIS A 81 -4.17 -0.76 3.22
C HIS A 81 -5.46 -1.49 3.57
N THR A 82 -6.57 -0.79 3.48
CA THR A 82 -7.89 -1.40 3.44
C THR A 82 -8.67 -0.75 2.32
N GLY A 83 -9.46 -1.52 1.61
CA GLY A 83 -10.27 -0.97 0.55
C GLY A 83 -11.52 -1.79 0.31
N THR A 84 -12.59 -1.10 -0.01
CA THR A 84 -13.82 -1.72 -0.48
C THR A 84 -14.25 -1.03 -1.75
N MET A 85 -14.95 -1.75 -2.60
CA MET A 85 -15.48 -1.21 -3.84
C MET A 85 -16.92 -1.66 -4.01
N ARG A 86 -17.78 -0.71 -4.37
CA ARG A 86 -19.16 -0.99 -4.72
C ARG A 86 -19.44 -0.25 -6.02
N GLY A 87 -19.54 -1.02 -7.12
CA GLY A 87 -19.65 -0.42 -8.44
C GLY A 87 -18.41 0.36 -8.81
N THR A 88 -18.55 1.67 -9.04
CA THR A 88 -17.44 2.55 -9.42
C THR A 88 -16.93 3.40 -8.25
N ALA A 89 -17.41 3.16 -7.03
CA ALA A 89 -17.07 3.97 -5.87
C ALA A 89 -16.08 3.24 -4.96
N PRO A 90 -14.77 3.43 -5.17
CA PRO A 90 -13.77 2.85 -4.26
C PRO A 90 -13.68 3.65 -2.96
N ASP A 91 -13.48 2.94 -1.87
CA ASP A 91 -13.19 3.54 -0.57
C ASP A 91 -11.91 2.90 -0.05
N MET A 92 -10.82 3.64 -0.07
CA MET A 92 -9.48 3.14 0.21
C MET A 92 -8.82 3.96 1.31
N SER A 93 -8.15 3.28 2.23
CA SER A 93 -7.37 3.90 3.29
C SER A 93 -5.99 3.27 3.34
N VAL A 94 -4.96 4.10 3.36
CA VAL A 94 -3.57 3.66 3.47
C VAL A 94 -2.89 4.48 4.56
N ALA A 95 -2.36 3.81 5.57
CA ALA A 95 -1.74 4.50 6.71
C ALA A 95 -0.50 3.76 7.18
N VAL A 96 0.41 4.51 7.80
CA VAL A 96 1.60 3.92 8.43
C VAL A 96 1.17 3.17 9.68
N VAL A 97 1.64 1.93 9.83
CA VAL A 97 1.41 1.15 11.05
C VAL A 97 2.21 1.79 12.19
N PRO A 98 1.59 2.07 13.34
CA PRO A 98 2.30 2.70 14.46
C PRO A 98 3.57 1.93 14.85
N ASP A 99 4.63 2.69 15.09
CA ASP A 99 5.92 2.18 15.56
C ASP A 99 6.60 1.21 14.59
N SER A 100 6.25 1.26 13.31
CA SER A 100 6.89 0.43 12.29
C SER A 100 8.12 1.08 11.67
N GLY A 101 8.37 2.35 11.92
CA GLY A 101 9.51 3.07 11.34
C GLY A 101 10.84 2.62 11.92
N THR A 102 11.84 2.51 11.06
CA THR A 102 13.20 2.14 11.47
C THR A 102 14.23 3.12 10.90
N GLY A 103 15.46 3.06 11.40
CA GLY A 103 16.52 3.94 10.93
C GLY A 103 16.15 5.40 11.14
N GLU A 104 16.39 6.21 10.14
CA GLU A 104 16.07 7.63 10.19
C GLU A 104 14.56 7.91 10.06
N LEU A 105 13.76 6.88 9.81
CA LEU A 105 12.29 6.97 9.72
C LEU A 105 11.60 6.49 11.00
N THR A 106 12.35 6.27 12.07
CA THR A 106 11.78 5.94 13.38
C THR A 106 10.83 7.07 13.81
N GLY A 107 9.64 6.70 14.27
CA GLY A 107 8.62 7.66 14.70
C GLY A 107 7.74 8.19 13.56
N ILE A 108 7.90 7.68 12.34
CA ILE A 108 7.09 8.12 11.21
C ILE A 108 5.62 7.76 11.39
N SER A 109 4.75 8.68 11.04
CA SER A 109 3.30 8.46 10.95
C SER A 109 2.80 9.16 9.70
N GLY A 110 1.64 8.76 9.23
CA GLY A 110 1.07 9.42 8.06
C GLY A 110 0.06 8.57 7.32
N THR A 111 -0.51 9.19 6.29
CA THR A 111 -1.49 8.57 5.41
C THR A 111 -1.09 8.80 3.96
N MET A 112 -1.39 7.84 3.12
CA MET A 112 -1.07 7.93 1.69
C MET A 112 -2.35 7.88 0.87
N THR A 113 -2.44 8.75 -0.11
CA THR A 113 -3.49 8.72 -1.11
C THR A 113 -2.89 8.14 -2.38
N ILE A 114 -3.54 7.11 -2.93
CA ILE A 114 -3.12 6.48 -4.17
C ILE A 114 -4.05 6.96 -5.27
N ILE A 115 -3.46 7.42 -6.36
CA ILE A 115 -4.17 7.96 -7.52
C ILE A 115 -3.85 7.08 -8.71
N ILE A 116 -4.90 6.54 -9.34
CA ILE A 116 -4.77 5.71 -10.53
C ILE A 116 -5.44 6.45 -11.67
N ALA A 117 -4.66 6.89 -12.63
CA ALA A 117 -5.16 7.64 -13.77
C ALA A 117 -4.33 7.33 -15.01
N GLY A 118 -5.01 7.03 -16.13
CA GLY A 118 -4.35 6.76 -17.41
C GLY A 118 -3.35 5.58 -17.34
N GLY A 119 -3.64 4.57 -16.53
CA GLY A 119 -2.75 3.44 -16.35
C GLY A 119 -1.54 3.71 -15.47
N LYS A 120 -1.45 4.90 -14.92
CA LYS A 120 -0.37 5.30 -14.01
C LYS A 120 -0.82 5.26 -12.56
N HIS A 121 0.08 4.79 -11.70
CA HIS A 121 -0.11 4.83 -10.25
C HIS A 121 0.77 5.93 -9.69
N SER A 122 0.16 6.86 -8.94
CA SER A 122 0.89 7.91 -8.24
C SER A 122 0.43 7.97 -6.78
N TYR A 123 1.19 8.67 -5.95
CA TYR A 123 0.88 8.79 -4.53
C TYR A 123 1.06 10.22 -4.05
N GLU A 124 0.30 10.54 -3.01
CA GLU A 124 0.52 11.71 -2.18
C GLU A 124 0.59 11.21 -0.75
N PHE A 125 1.72 11.40 -0.11
CA PHE A 125 1.97 10.87 1.23
C PHE A 125 2.16 12.01 2.20
N ALA A 126 1.17 12.19 3.07
CA ALA A 126 1.23 13.17 4.15
C ALA A 126 1.82 12.49 5.37
N TYR A 127 2.99 12.93 5.81
CA TYR A 127 3.70 12.28 6.89
C TYR A 127 4.36 13.26 7.83
N LYS A 128 4.71 12.76 9.00
CA LYS A 128 5.58 13.49 9.95
C LYS A 128 6.45 12.48 10.67
N ILE A 129 7.62 12.94 11.15
CA ILE A 129 8.56 12.14 11.90
C ILE A 129 8.75 12.74 13.27
N GLY A 130 8.61 11.93 14.28
CA GLY A 130 8.78 12.37 15.66
C GLY A 130 7.65 12.00 16.61
#